data_3db9bbd4b068adb76bcc129bca62c495
#
_entry.id   3db9bbd4b068adb76bcc129bca62c495
#
_cell.length_a   1.000
_cell.length_b   1.000
_cell.length_c   1.000
_cell.angle_alpha   90.00
_cell.angle_beta   90.00
_cell.angle_gamma   90.00
#
_symmetry.space_group_name_H-M   'P 1'
#
loop_
_entity.id
_entity.type
_entity.pdbx_description
1 polymer ?
#
loop_
_entity_poly.entity_id
_entity_poly.type
_entity_poly.pdbx_seq_one_letter_code
_entity_poly.pdbx_strand_id
1 'polypeptide(L)'
;MDNLENLAKLKEGVTVWNSWLEQNPDLQPDLSDADLSEANLFSVNLSGARLIRANLSQANVVGANLSRSNLSGAILTGADFFKSNLRSAELFEANLTRAKLFHVDLFRADLRGANLLGANLRHAKLNTARLNNAILIDTDLRSANLQATKLDGASLNGAKLWETQRAGWSIKDVICERVYWDKEAENPTEYEPGEFERLHSEQTTIELRYPGGLSTFELSTLPALLHHLSQKHDGVTIRLRNVEQSGGGVKVTLTLGDADGVVKAQVESEAAQLVQMQLKFREDEALRLQIENTTLKQLHETTIRMMLTASAPQAHFYGPVGIAALPSGSATVQVNQSADGNAELIQFLEKLLTYKADLSAAQATEIEAAKVELQKSSPDKSVLSRSLDFIKTLPKEVLLKGAGKVGERLAEADYSNLLDQLGEFIRRPH
;
A
#
# COMPACT_ATOMS: atom_id res chain seq x y z
N MET A 1 31.31 20.71 -43.83
CA MET A 1 32.62 20.20 -43.39
C MET A 1 32.51 18.69 -43.31
N ASP A 2 33.50 17.98 -43.79
CA ASP A 2 33.56 16.57 -43.62
C ASP A 2 34.11 16.16 -42.26
N ASN A 3 34.06 14.86 -41.92
CA ASN A 3 34.51 14.32 -40.64
C ASN A 3 36.02 14.63 -40.38
N LEU A 4 36.83 14.58 -41.40
CA LEU A 4 38.30 14.82 -41.28
C LEU A 4 38.59 16.24 -40.90
N GLU A 5 37.89 17.22 -41.46
CA GLU A 5 38.07 18.66 -41.13
C GLU A 5 37.64 18.96 -39.69
N ASN A 6 36.49 18.39 -39.27
CA ASN A 6 35.99 18.52 -37.89
C ASN A 6 36.99 17.91 -36.91
N LEU A 7 37.51 16.72 -37.20
CA LEU A 7 38.48 16.03 -36.35
C LEU A 7 39.81 16.83 -36.28
N ALA A 8 40.26 17.34 -37.42
CA ALA A 8 41.46 18.20 -37.44
C ALA A 8 41.28 19.45 -36.59
N LYS A 9 40.10 20.09 -36.67
CA LYS A 9 39.74 21.28 -35.87
C LYS A 9 39.70 20.97 -34.38
N LEU A 10 39.13 19.84 -33.98
CA LEU A 10 39.08 19.40 -32.58
C LEU A 10 40.51 19.12 -32.04
N LYS A 11 41.39 18.57 -32.86
CA LYS A 11 42.80 18.33 -32.51
C LYS A 11 43.63 19.56 -32.29
N GLU A 12 43.19 20.74 -32.77
CA GLU A 12 43.81 22.01 -32.42
C GLU A 12 43.62 22.41 -30.92
N GLY A 13 42.70 21.75 -30.25
CA GLY A 13 42.41 21.88 -28.82
C GLY A 13 41.01 22.36 -28.51
N VAL A 14 40.54 21.99 -27.30
CA VAL A 14 39.15 22.21 -26.86
C VAL A 14 38.79 23.71 -26.86
N THR A 15 39.68 24.59 -26.45
CA THR A 15 39.42 26.05 -26.44
C THR A 15 39.15 26.55 -27.85
N VAL A 16 40.02 26.18 -28.82
CA VAL A 16 39.88 26.57 -30.23
C VAL A 16 38.59 26.01 -30.82
N TRP A 17 38.27 24.74 -30.51
CA TRP A 17 37.04 24.08 -30.92
C TRP A 17 35.80 24.81 -30.40
N ASN A 18 35.75 25.09 -29.10
CA ASN A 18 34.60 25.74 -28.48
C ASN A 18 34.37 27.14 -29.07
N SER A 19 35.45 27.96 -29.20
CA SER A 19 35.35 29.28 -29.81
C SER A 19 34.92 29.24 -31.27
N TRP A 20 35.38 28.23 -32.01
CA TRP A 20 34.96 28.03 -33.40
C TRP A 20 33.46 27.70 -33.50
N LEU A 21 32.93 26.84 -32.60
CA LEU A 21 31.51 26.55 -32.54
C LEU A 21 30.66 27.77 -32.14
N GLU A 22 31.13 28.59 -31.21
CA GLU A 22 30.45 29.85 -30.83
C GLU A 22 30.31 30.81 -32.04
N GLN A 23 31.27 30.82 -32.95
CA GLN A 23 31.23 31.61 -34.18
C GLN A 23 30.38 30.96 -35.28
N ASN A 24 30.05 29.66 -35.15
CA ASN A 24 29.29 28.88 -36.13
C ASN A 24 28.14 28.12 -35.43
N PRO A 25 27.15 28.81 -34.86
CA PRO A 25 26.14 28.21 -33.99
C PRO A 25 25.20 27.21 -34.70
N ASP A 26 25.05 27.34 -36.01
CA ASP A 26 24.23 26.44 -36.83
C ASP A 26 24.96 25.17 -37.28
N LEU A 27 26.26 25.09 -36.97
CA LEU A 27 27.09 23.99 -37.40
C LEU A 27 26.79 22.75 -36.53
N GLN A 28 26.53 21.61 -37.18
CA GLN A 28 26.42 20.31 -36.55
C GLN A 28 27.64 19.46 -36.90
N PRO A 29 28.67 19.42 -36.03
CA PRO A 29 29.90 18.70 -36.35
C PRO A 29 29.68 17.21 -36.55
N ASP A 30 30.30 16.67 -37.58
CA ASP A 30 30.36 15.22 -37.81
C ASP A 30 31.74 14.68 -37.40
N LEU A 31 31.76 13.86 -36.36
CA LEU A 31 32.90 13.14 -35.82
C LEU A 31 32.61 11.61 -35.81
N SER A 32 31.72 11.16 -36.71
CA SER A 32 31.39 9.75 -36.84
C SER A 32 32.65 8.96 -37.21
N ASP A 33 32.80 7.77 -36.63
CA ASP A 33 33.97 6.89 -36.79
C ASP A 33 35.32 7.52 -36.38
N ALA A 34 35.33 8.69 -35.75
CA ALA A 34 36.55 9.36 -35.32
C ALA A 34 37.25 8.62 -34.18
N ASP A 35 38.56 8.50 -34.23
CA ASP A 35 39.34 8.02 -33.11
C ASP A 35 39.71 9.20 -32.19
N LEU A 36 39.06 9.22 -31.04
CA LEU A 36 39.19 10.13 -29.93
C LEU A 36 39.59 9.38 -28.64
N SER A 37 40.16 8.18 -28.80
CA SER A 37 40.61 7.36 -27.65
C SER A 37 41.68 8.14 -26.87
N GLU A 38 41.56 8.03 -25.52
CA GLU A 38 42.47 8.72 -24.59
C GLU A 38 42.52 10.25 -24.75
N ALA A 39 41.71 10.85 -25.63
CA ALA A 39 41.71 12.28 -25.87
C ALA A 39 41.33 13.08 -24.62
N ASN A 40 42.01 14.24 -24.42
CA ASN A 40 41.60 15.18 -23.40
C ASN A 40 40.53 16.13 -23.98
N LEU A 41 39.28 15.82 -23.68
CA LEU A 41 38.10 16.58 -24.10
C LEU A 41 37.42 17.27 -22.90
N PHE A 42 38.19 17.65 -21.88
CA PHE A 42 37.71 18.35 -20.71
C PHE A 42 36.94 19.62 -21.09
N SER A 43 35.70 19.75 -20.65
CA SER A 43 34.79 20.87 -20.94
C SER A 43 34.56 21.15 -22.43
N VAL A 44 34.71 20.16 -23.30
CA VAL A 44 34.42 20.30 -24.73
C VAL A 44 32.93 20.51 -24.99
N ASN A 45 32.59 21.35 -25.95
CA ASN A 45 31.23 21.46 -26.45
C ASN A 45 31.07 20.58 -27.69
N LEU A 46 30.33 19.46 -27.52
CA LEU A 46 29.93 18.53 -28.56
C LEU A 46 28.39 18.43 -28.67
N SER A 47 27.70 19.50 -28.26
CA SER A 47 26.25 19.55 -28.30
C SER A 47 25.75 19.37 -29.74
N GLY A 48 24.80 18.44 -29.95
CA GLY A 48 24.26 18.11 -31.26
C GLY A 48 25.26 17.47 -32.25
N ALA A 49 26.48 17.19 -31.85
CA ALA A 49 27.48 16.56 -32.73
C ALA A 49 27.09 15.11 -33.06
N ARG A 50 27.48 14.66 -34.26
CA ARG A 50 27.42 13.26 -34.67
C ARG A 50 28.71 12.56 -34.29
N LEU A 51 28.60 11.56 -33.42
CA LEU A 51 29.69 10.73 -32.91
C LEU A 51 29.40 9.25 -33.12
N ILE A 52 28.64 8.94 -34.18
CA ILE A 52 28.23 7.57 -34.49
C ILE A 52 29.46 6.69 -34.67
N ARG A 53 29.54 5.60 -33.89
CA ARG A 53 30.66 4.67 -33.84
C ARG A 53 32.02 5.32 -33.53
N ALA A 54 32.07 6.55 -33.02
CA ALA A 54 33.33 7.17 -32.61
C ALA A 54 33.96 6.39 -31.44
N ASN A 55 35.28 6.32 -31.42
CA ASN A 55 36.03 5.71 -30.32
C ASN A 55 36.48 6.80 -29.34
N LEU A 56 35.84 6.85 -28.16
CA LEU A 56 36.23 7.70 -27.02
C LEU A 56 36.71 6.84 -25.85
N SER A 57 37.21 5.63 -26.10
CA SER A 57 37.71 4.79 -25.01
C SER A 57 38.79 5.50 -24.19
N GLN A 58 38.67 5.44 -22.85
CA GLN A 58 39.56 6.10 -21.90
C GLN A 58 39.66 7.63 -22.05
N ALA A 59 38.83 8.29 -22.89
CA ALA A 59 38.85 9.72 -23.06
C ALA A 59 38.44 10.47 -21.77
N ASN A 60 39.05 11.61 -21.53
CA ASN A 60 38.65 12.55 -20.49
C ASN A 60 37.57 13.51 -21.03
N VAL A 61 36.31 13.23 -20.72
CA VAL A 61 35.14 14.00 -21.18
C VAL A 61 34.48 14.76 -20.01
N VAL A 62 35.23 14.96 -18.93
CA VAL A 62 34.76 15.61 -17.70
C VAL A 62 34.21 17.01 -17.98
N GLY A 63 32.99 17.29 -17.48
CA GLY A 63 32.31 18.57 -17.64
C GLY A 63 31.91 18.92 -19.07
N ALA A 64 32.02 17.99 -20.02
CA ALA A 64 31.70 18.26 -21.43
C ALA A 64 30.19 18.41 -21.65
N ASN A 65 29.82 19.14 -22.68
CA ASN A 65 28.45 19.24 -23.17
C ASN A 65 28.24 18.36 -24.41
N LEU A 66 27.58 17.22 -24.23
CA LEU A 66 27.17 16.31 -25.31
C LEU A 66 25.62 16.27 -25.43
N SER A 67 24.95 17.32 -25.01
CA SER A 67 23.48 17.34 -25.09
C SER A 67 23.02 17.21 -26.54
N ARG A 68 22.01 16.36 -26.79
CA ARG A 68 21.46 16.06 -28.13
C ARG A 68 22.47 15.50 -29.14
N SER A 69 23.65 15.06 -28.71
CA SER A 69 24.62 14.41 -29.60
C SER A 69 24.16 12.99 -29.95
N ASN A 70 24.63 12.48 -31.10
CA ASN A 70 24.41 11.08 -31.48
C ASN A 70 25.69 10.25 -31.30
N LEU A 71 25.69 9.42 -30.27
CA LEU A 71 26.76 8.50 -29.87
C LEU A 71 26.37 7.04 -30.16
N SER A 72 25.44 6.80 -31.08
CA SER A 72 24.98 5.42 -31.39
C SER A 72 26.14 4.54 -31.82
N GLY A 73 26.28 3.38 -31.17
CA GLY A 73 27.36 2.43 -31.42
C GLY A 73 28.75 2.92 -31.03
N ALA A 74 28.87 4.05 -30.33
CA ALA A 74 30.19 4.59 -29.92
C ALA A 74 30.87 3.71 -28.87
N ILE A 75 32.20 3.68 -28.89
CA ILE A 75 33.04 2.98 -27.92
C ILE A 75 33.45 3.99 -26.83
N LEU A 76 32.86 3.86 -25.64
CA LEU A 76 33.04 4.75 -24.51
C LEU A 76 33.66 4.02 -23.31
N THR A 77 34.30 2.90 -23.57
CA THR A 77 34.86 2.01 -22.51
C THR A 77 35.84 2.78 -21.64
N GLY A 78 35.58 2.83 -20.32
CA GLY A 78 36.42 3.48 -19.34
C GLY A 78 36.50 5.01 -19.46
N ALA A 79 35.78 5.64 -20.36
CA ALA A 79 35.75 7.08 -20.51
C ALA A 79 35.24 7.79 -19.26
N ASP A 80 35.76 8.99 -18.97
CA ASP A 80 35.40 9.78 -17.80
C ASP A 80 34.43 10.91 -18.17
N PHE A 81 33.13 10.70 -17.84
CA PHE A 81 32.04 11.63 -18.04
C PHE A 81 31.62 12.37 -16.75
N PHE A 82 32.51 12.48 -15.77
CA PHE A 82 32.17 13.16 -14.53
C PHE A 82 31.56 14.56 -14.78
N LYS A 83 30.34 14.76 -14.25
CA LYS A 83 29.55 16.01 -14.41
C LYS A 83 29.28 16.44 -15.85
N SER A 84 29.38 15.58 -16.85
CA SER A 84 29.01 15.91 -18.22
C SER A 84 27.51 15.99 -18.42
N ASN A 85 27.12 16.74 -19.44
CA ASN A 85 25.76 16.92 -19.89
C ASN A 85 25.49 16.05 -21.13
N LEU A 86 24.75 14.96 -20.96
CA LEU A 86 24.27 14.07 -22.03
C LEU A 86 22.73 14.11 -22.17
N ARG A 87 22.11 15.22 -21.82
CA ARG A 87 20.64 15.39 -21.93
C ARG A 87 20.17 15.12 -23.34
N SER A 88 19.20 14.23 -23.49
CA SER A 88 18.64 13.83 -24.78
C SER A 88 19.67 13.32 -25.79
N ALA A 89 20.83 12.85 -25.34
CA ALA A 89 21.80 12.21 -26.22
C ALA A 89 21.32 10.84 -26.67
N GLU A 90 21.70 10.44 -27.89
CA GLU A 90 21.43 9.12 -28.44
C GLU A 90 22.67 8.23 -28.20
N LEU A 91 22.51 7.20 -27.39
CA LEU A 91 23.55 6.25 -26.99
C LEU A 91 23.10 4.80 -27.35
N PHE A 92 22.25 4.66 -28.38
CA PHE A 92 21.75 3.37 -28.83
C PHE A 92 22.92 2.43 -29.13
N GLU A 93 22.92 1.24 -28.48
CA GLU A 93 23.97 0.21 -28.59
C GLU A 93 25.39 0.71 -28.28
N ALA A 94 25.56 1.84 -27.60
CA ALA A 94 26.91 2.31 -27.21
C ALA A 94 27.55 1.41 -26.16
N ASN A 95 28.86 1.28 -26.20
CA ASN A 95 29.63 0.53 -25.22
C ASN A 95 30.21 1.44 -24.14
N LEU A 96 29.56 1.48 -22.99
CA LEU A 96 29.94 2.26 -21.79
C LEU A 96 30.56 1.38 -20.70
N THR A 97 31.10 0.22 -21.05
CA THR A 97 31.71 -0.70 -20.09
C THR A 97 32.72 0.04 -19.21
N ARG A 98 32.53 -0.05 -17.87
CA ARG A 98 33.39 0.62 -16.86
C ARG A 98 33.54 2.12 -17.01
N ALA A 99 32.64 2.80 -17.75
CA ALA A 99 32.66 4.26 -17.88
C ALA A 99 32.39 4.92 -16.51
N LYS A 100 33.03 6.08 -16.28
CA LYS A 100 32.84 6.89 -15.08
C LYS A 100 31.77 7.94 -15.36
N LEU A 101 30.54 7.68 -14.94
CA LEU A 101 29.35 8.48 -15.21
C LEU A 101 28.83 9.17 -13.93
N PHE A 102 29.74 9.40 -12.96
CA PHE A 102 29.37 9.99 -11.67
C PHE A 102 28.87 11.44 -11.84
N HIS A 103 27.66 11.74 -11.30
CA HIS A 103 26.95 13.02 -11.48
C HIS A 103 26.63 13.42 -12.94
N VAL A 104 26.62 12.49 -13.87
CA VAL A 104 26.25 12.75 -15.27
C VAL A 104 24.78 13.13 -15.39
N ASP A 105 24.44 14.04 -16.31
CA ASP A 105 23.06 14.32 -16.68
C ASP A 105 22.66 13.58 -17.95
N LEU A 106 21.90 12.49 -17.79
CA LEU A 106 21.33 11.63 -18.85
C LEU A 106 19.81 11.82 -18.98
N PHE A 107 19.28 12.95 -18.56
CA PHE A 107 17.86 13.24 -18.67
C PHE A 107 17.35 13.04 -20.11
N ARG A 108 16.36 12.18 -20.30
CA ARG A 108 15.78 11.80 -21.62
C ARG A 108 16.78 11.18 -22.62
N ALA A 109 17.92 10.71 -22.18
CA ALA A 109 18.88 10.03 -23.07
C ALA A 109 18.30 8.69 -23.54
N ASP A 110 18.69 8.28 -24.76
CA ASP A 110 18.35 6.98 -25.36
C ASP A 110 19.55 6.02 -25.24
N LEU A 111 19.52 5.13 -24.26
CA LEU A 111 20.55 4.13 -23.99
C LEU A 111 20.03 2.71 -24.31
N ARG A 112 19.07 2.58 -25.20
CA ARG A 112 18.53 1.25 -25.56
C ARG A 112 19.62 0.36 -26.12
N GLY A 113 19.72 -0.87 -25.57
CA GLY A 113 20.75 -1.84 -25.94
C GLY A 113 22.16 -1.44 -25.54
N ALA A 114 22.38 -0.33 -24.84
CA ALA A 114 23.72 0.08 -24.42
C ALA A 114 24.32 -0.89 -23.41
N ASN A 115 25.63 -1.08 -23.49
CA ASN A 115 26.40 -1.88 -22.52
C ASN A 115 27.02 -0.99 -21.45
N LEU A 116 26.50 -1.09 -20.23
CA LEU A 116 26.94 -0.33 -19.04
C LEU A 116 27.60 -1.25 -18.00
N LEU A 117 28.11 -2.43 -18.41
CA LEU A 117 28.75 -3.38 -17.51
C LEU A 117 29.80 -2.70 -16.61
N GLY A 118 29.57 -2.76 -15.29
CA GLY A 118 30.49 -2.21 -14.28
C GLY A 118 30.63 -0.67 -14.33
N ALA A 119 29.77 0.05 -15.03
CA ALA A 119 29.82 1.52 -15.08
C ALA A 119 29.46 2.14 -13.74
N ASN A 120 30.00 3.33 -13.45
CA ASN A 120 29.70 4.09 -12.25
C ASN A 120 28.71 5.23 -12.55
N LEU A 121 27.44 5.03 -12.26
CA LEU A 121 26.33 5.97 -12.44
C LEU A 121 25.86 6.58 -11.12
N ARG A 122 26.70 6.61 -10.09
CA ARG A 122 26.29 7.21 -8.81
C ARG A 122 25.88 8.68 -9.01
N HIS A 123 24.77 9.06 -8.38
CA HIS A 123 24.15 10.37 -8.48
C HIS A 123 23.83 10.83 -9.92
N ALA A 124 23.77 9.91 -10.88
CA ALA A 124 23.38 10.23 -12.26
C ALA A 124 21.89 10.62 -12.35
N LYS A 125 21.58 11.55 -13.26
CA LYS A 125 20.21 11.93 -13.59
C LYS A 125 19.73 11.13 -14.80
N LEU A 126 19.03 10.03 -14.57
CA LEU A 126 18.49 9.13 -15.59
C LEU A 126 16.99 9.28 -15.77
N ASN A 127 16.36 10.25 -15.11
CA ASN A 127 14.91 10.40 -15.16
C ASN A 127 14.41 10.55 -16.60
N THR A 128 13.38 9.77 -16.94
CA THR A 128 12.81 9.62 -18.30
C THR A 128 13.78 9.09 -19.37
N ALA A 129 14.95 8.57 -19.00
CA ALA A 129 15.86 7.91 -19.94
C ALA A 129 15.29 6.55 -20.40
N ARG A 130 15.75 6.09 -21.57
CA ARG A 130 15.38 4.80 -22.17
C ARG A 130 16.56 3.85 -22.10
N LEU A 131 16.43 2.82 -21.28
CA LEU A 131 17.43 1.76 -21.05
C LEU A 131 16.88 0.37 -21.40
N ASN A 132 15.84 0.31 -22.26
CA ASN A 132 15.28 -0.97 -22.67
C ASN A 132 16.38 -1.88 -23.27
N ASN A 133 16.45 -3.13 -22.81
CA ASN A 133 17.44 -4.12 -23.21
C ASN A 133 18.90 -3.71 -22.93
N ALA A 134 19.15 -2.73 -22.06
CA ALA A 134 20.51 -2.35 -21.69
C ALA A 134 21.15 -3.37 -20.74
N ILE A 135 22.45 -3.49 -20.80
CA ILE A 135 23.25 -4.32 -19.90
C ILE A 135 23.75 -3.46 -18.73
N LEU A 136 23.15 -3.63 -17.56
CA LEU A 136 23.48 -2.90 -16.32
C LEU A 136 24.11 -3.82 -15.26
N ILE A 137 24.76 -4.90 -15.71
CA ILE A 137 25.38 -5.86 -14.82
C ILE A 137 26.49 -5.17 -14.02
N ASP A 138 26.52 -5.38 -12.69
CA ASP A 138 27.48 -4.81 -11.75
C ASP A 138 27.57 -3.26 -11.78
N THR A 139 26.57 -2.59 -12.34
CA THR A 139 26.52 -1.12 -12.45
C THR A 139 26.28 -0.48 -11.08
N ASP A 140 27.01 0.59 -10.77
CA ASP A 140 26.80 1.37 -9.55
C ASP A 140 25.80 2.50 -9.80
N LEU A 141 24.53 2.30 -9.41
CA LEU A 141 23.43 3.25 -9.55
C LEU A 141 23.06 3.94 -8.23
N ARG A 142 23.90 3.83 -7.19
CA ARG A 142 23.59 4.41 -5.88
C ARG A 142 23.28 5.89 -5.96
N SER A 143 22.19 6.30 -5.31
CA SER A 143 21.65 7.68 -5.32
C SER A 143 21.32 8.23 -6.72
N ALA A 144 21.20 7.38 -7.75
CA ALA A 144 20.77 7.80 -9.07
C ALA A 144 19.27 8.11 -9.12
N ASN A 145 18.89 9.06 -9.99
CA ASN A 145 17.49 9.35 -10.26
C ASN A 145 17.00 8.54 -11.47
N LEU A 146 16.20 7.50 -11.21
CA LEU A 146 15.57 6.60 -12.19
C LEU A 146 14.08 6.89 -12.39
N GLN A 147 13.57 8.06 -11.99
CA GLN A 147 12.14 8.37 -12.12
C GLN A 147 11.69 8.31 -13.58
N ALA A 148 10.60 7.59 -13.83
CA ALA A 148 10.04 7.36 -15.17
C ALA A 148 11.03 6.79 -16.19
N THR A 149 12.12 6.16 -15.74
CA THR A 149 13.11 5.48 -16.60
C THR A 149 12.53 4.18 -17.15
N LYS A 150 12.80 3.86 -18.42
CA LYS A 150 12.38 2.61 -19.05
C LYS A 150 13.53 1.61 -19.07
N LEU A 151 13.38 0.54 -18.30
CA LEU A 151 14.36 -0.54 -18.14
C LEU A 151 13.86 -1.90 -18.67
N ASP A 152 12.78 -1.90 -19.46
CA ASP A 152 12.16 -3.15 -19.91
C ASP A 152 13.17 -4.02 -20.66
N GLY A 153 13.28 -5.30 -20.29
CA GLY A 153 14.25 -6.25 -20.82
C GLY A 153 15.71 -6.00 -20.42
N ALA A 154 15.99 -5.01 -19.57
CA ALA A 154 17.36 -4.74 -19.12
C ALA A 154 17.89 -5.81 -18.17
N SER A 155 19.21 -6.01 -18.12
CA SER A 155 19.88 -6.89 -17.15
C SER A 155 20.47 -6.07 -16.00
N LEU A 156 19.97 -6.33 -14.76
CA LEU A 156 20.37 -5.62 -13.54
C LEU A 156 21.20 -6.48 -12.58
N ASN A 157 21.68 -7.64 -13.00
CA ASN A 157 22.43 -8.54 -12.12
C ASN A 157 23.64 -7.85 -11.47
N GLY A 158 23.72 -7.87 -10.14
CA GLY A 158 24.78 -7.23 -9.38
C GLY A 158 24.71 -5.71 -9.31
N ALA A 159 23.65 -5.08 -9.83
CA ALA A 159 23.49 -3.62 -9.77
C ALA A 159 23.33 -3.14 -8.33
N LYS A 160 23.91 -1.96 -8.02
CA LYS A 160 23.86 -1.33 -6.70
C LYS A 160 22.79 -0.23 -6.71
N LEU A 161 21.69 -0.42 -5.97
CA LEU A 161 20.47 0.39 -6.07
C LEU A 161 20.16 1.20 -4.79
N TRP A 162 21.11 1.32 -3.85
CA TRP A 162 20.90 2.08 -2.62
C TRP A 162 20.52 3.55 -2.89
N GLU A 163 19.51 4.06 -2.21
CA GLU A 163 18.96 5.43 -2.36
C GLU A 163 18.54 5.82 -3.79
N THR A 164 18.28 4.89 -4.69
CA THR A 164 17.76 5.24 -6.02
C THR A 164 16.33 5.78 -5.94
N GLN A 165 16.05 6.86 -6.69
CA GLN A 165 14.68 7.37 -6.90
C GLN A 165 14.06 6.63 -8.07
N ARG A 166 12.96 5.88 -7.87
CA ARG A 166 12.44 4.91 -8.84
C ARG A 166 10.96 5.11 -9.21
N ALA A 167 10.35 6.23 -8.78
CA ALA A 167 8.94 6.49 -9.08
C ALA A 167 8.69 6.49 -10.59
N GLY A 168 7.71 5.71 -11.06
CA GLY A 168 7.34 5.60 -12.47
C GLY A 168 8.33 4.85 -13.35
N TRP A 169 9.28 4.11 -12.82
CA TRP A 169 10.15 3.30 -13.64
C TRP A 169 9.42 2.12 -14.26
N SER A 170 9.80 1.70 -15.47
CA SER A 170 9.30 0.49 -16.12
C SER A 170 10.39 -0.57 -16.10
N ILE A 171 10.09 -1.75 -15.59
CA ILE A 171 11.02 -2.88 -15.40
C ILE A 171 10.44 -4.20 -15.90
N LYS A 172 9.59 -4.12 -16.93
CA LYS A 172 8.97 -5.31 -17.53
C LYS A 172 10.04 -6.22 -18.13
N ASP A 173 9.93 -7.54 -17.91
CA ASP A 173 10.84 -8.55 -18.41
C ASP A 173 12.32 -8.29 -18.04
N VAL A 174 12.57 -7.58 -16.95
CA VAL A 174 13.94 -7.31 -16.47
C VAL A 174 14.59 -8.60 -15.98
N ILE A 175 15.86 -8.79 -16.35
CA ILE A 175 16.69 -9.91 -15.88
C ILE A 175 17.43 -9.47 -14.63
N CYS A 176 17.04 -10.04 -13.48
CA CYS A 176 17.62 -9.70 -12.19
C CYS A 176 17.57 -10.89 -11.23
N GLU A 177 18.69 -11.50 -10.97
CA GLU A 177 18.86 -12.59 -9.99
C GLU A 177 19.36 -12.05 -8.64
N ARG A 178 20.08 -10.93 -8.64
CA ARG A 178 20.57 -10.28 -7.43
C ARG A 178 20.85 -8.80 -7.62
N VAL A 179 20.63 -8.00 -6.58
CA VAL A 179 21.03 -6.58 -6.49
C VAL A 179 21.45 -6.22 -5.08
N TYR A 180 22.09 -5.06 -4.92
CA TYR A 180 22.50 -4.52 -3.63
C TYR A 180 21.64 -3.30 -3.26
N TRP A 181 20.97 -3.40 -2.11
CA TRP A 181 20.15 -2.32 -1.56
C TRP A 181 20.83 -1.56 -0.42
N ASP A 182 21.98 -2.01 0.02
CA ASP A 182 22.76 -1.42 1.08
C ASP A 182 23.82 -0.46 0.53
N LYS A 183 24.25 0.50 1.37
CA LYS A 183 25.19 1.55 0.98
C LYS A 183 26.55 1.03 0.58
N GLU A 184 27.04 0.03 1.27
CA GLU A 184 28.35 -0.57 1.08
C GLU A 184 28.36 -1.60 -0.05
N ALA A 185 27.19 -2.06 -0.47
CA ALA A 185 27.00 -3.13 -1.45
C ALA A 185 27.69 -4.44 -1.06
N GLU A 186 27.50 -4.82 0.21
CA GLU A 186 28.09 -6.05 0.79
C GLU A 186 27.07 -7.19 0.85
N ASN A 187 25.78 -6.86 0.99
CA ASN A 187 24.72 -7.84 1.18
C ASN A 187 23.79 -7.87 -0.04
N PRO A 188 23.99 -8.82 -0.98
CA PRO A 188 23.07 -8.95 -2.10
C PRO A 188 21.70 -9.48 -1.66
N THR A 189 20.65 -8.95 -2.24
CA THR A 189 19.32 -9.55 -2.21
C THR A 189 19.16 -10.37 -3.47
N GLU A 190 18.86 -11.65 -3.31
CA GLU A 190 18.66 -12.59 -4.41
C GLU A 190 17.17 -12.71 -4.74
N TYR A 191 16.88 -13.00 -6.00
CA TYR A 191 15.53 -13.09 -6.54
C TYR A 191 15.41 -14.31 -7.46
N GLU A 192 14.27 -14.98 -7.36
CA GLU A 192 13.87 -15.96 -8.36
C GLU A 192 13.52 -15.29 -9.70
N PRO A 193 13.57 -16.01 -10.82
CA PRO A 193 13.21 -15.45 -12.12
C PRO A 193 11.84 -14.75 -12.10
N GLY A 194 11.80 -13.48 -12.54
CA GLY A 194 10.59 -12.63 -12.55
C GLY A 194 10.18 -12.07 -11.18
N GLU A 195 10.83 -12.49 -10.08
CA GLU A 195 10.46 -12.02 -8.74
C GLU A 195 10.81 -10.55 -8.52
N PHE A 196 11.96 -10.10 -9.03
CA PHE A 196 12.36 -8.69 -8.96
C PHE A 196 11.30 -7.76 -9.57
N GLU A 197 10.84 -8.08 -10.78
CA GLU A 197 9.77 -7.34 -11.45
C GLU A 197 8.49 -7.36 -10.61
N ARG A 198 8.06 -8.52 -10.17
CA ARG A 198 6.84 -8.70 -9.36
C ARG A 198 6.84 -7.87 -8.07
N LEU A 199 8.01 -7.71 -7.43
CA LEU A 199 8.13 -6.99 -6.16
C LEU A 199 8.37 -5.48 -6.33
N HIS A 200 9.03 -5.07 -7.41
CA HIS A 200 9.52 -3.71 -7.57
C HIS A 200 8.88 -2.93 -8.73
N SER A 201 8.07 -3.58 -9.59
CA SER A 201 7.26 -2.85 -10.57
C SER A 201 6.29 -1.92 -9.84
N GLU A 202 6.09 -0.73 -10.34
CA GLU A 202 4.94 0.08 -9.93
C GLU A 202 3.68 -0.62 -10.42
N GLN A 203 3.07 -1.35 -9.50
CA GLN A 203 1.78 -1.95 -9.76
C GLN A 203 0.78 -0.82 -9.99
N THR A 204 0.08 -0.88 -11.09
CA THR A 204 -1.04 0.02 -11.36
C THR A 204 -2.00 -0.06 -10.17
N THR A 205 -2.24 1.06 -9.50
CA THR A 205 -3.12 1.09 -8.33
C THR A 205 -4.41 1.84 -8.62
N ILE A 206 -5.50 1.39 -7.98
CA ILE A 206 -6.75 2.12 -7.88
C ILE A 206 -7.09 2.37 -6.42
N GLU A 207 -7.80 3.45 -6.15
CA GLU A 207 -8.20 3.83 -4.79
C GLU A 207 -9.73 3.80 -4.68
N LEU A 208 -10.23 3.04 -3.72
CA LEU A 208 -11.64 3.02 -3.33
C LEU A 208 -11.80 3.83 -2.05
N ARG A 209 -12.78 4.71 -2.00
CA ARG A 209 -13.03 5.57 -0.84
C ARG A 209 -14.37 5.22 -0.21
N TYR A 210 -14.36 4.98 1.09
CA TYR A 210 -15.53 4.70 1.92
C TYR A 210 -15.72 5.85 2.91
N PRO A 211 -16.58 6.84 2.58
CA PRO A 211 -16.95 7.92 3.50
C PRO A 211 -17.57 7.35 4.78
N GLY A 212 -17.12 7.85 5.94
CA GLY A 212 -17.61 7.35 7.23
C GLY A 212 -17.06 6.00 7.68
N GLY A 213 -16.01 5.48 6.99
CA GLY A 213 -15.34 4.24 7.35
C GLY A 213 -15.88 3.00 6.64
N LEU A 214 -15.26 1.85 6.89
CA LEU A 214 -15.71 0.53 6.44
C LEU A 214 -16.56 -0.10 7.54
N SER A 215 -17.78 -0.49 7.20
CA SER A 215 -18.62 -1.31 8.07
C SER A 215 -18.15 -2.77 8.05
N THR A 216 -18.65 -3.58 8.99
CA THR A 216 -18.39 -5.01 9.04
C THR A 216 -18.88 -5.72 7.75
N PHE A 217 -19.99 -5.23 7.17
CA PHE A 217 -20.52 -5.74 5.91
C PHE A 217 -19.54 -5.47 4.75
N GLU A 218 -19.07 -4.25 4.59
CA GLU A 218 -18.14 -3.87 3.52
C GLU A 218 -16.80 -4.62 3.65
N LEU A 219 -16.28 -4.77 4.87
CA LEU A 219 -15.08 -5.59 5.14
C LEU A 219 -15.28 -7.05 4.77
N SER A 220 -16.42 -7.64 5.12
CA SER A 220 -16.71 -9.05 4.84
C SER A 220 -16.96 -9.33 3.34
N THR A 221 -17.44 -8.32 2.60
CA THR A 221 -17.72 -8.44 1.16
C THR A 221 -16.56 -8.02 0.26
N LEU A 222 -15.53 -7.36 0.81
CA LEU A 222 -14.35 -6.91 0.05
C LEU A 222 -13.65 -8.06 -0.71
N PRO A 223 -13.40 -9.24 -0.15
CA PRO A 223 -12.82 -10.37 -0.90
C PRO A 223 -13.67 -10.80 -2.09
N ALA A 224 -15.00 -10.82 -1.94
CA ALA A 224 -15.91 -11.16 -3.03
C ALA A 224 -15.90 -10.11 -4.14
N LEU A 225 -15.82 -8.83 -3.78
CA LEU A 225 -15.67 -7.71 -4.72
C LEU A 225 -14.37 -7.84 -5.52
N LEU A 226 -13.24 -8.12 -4.86
CA LEU A 226 -11.95 -8.31 -5.53
C LEU A 226 -11.98 -9.51 -6.48
N HIS A 227 -12.58 -10.61 -6.04
CA HIS A 227 -12.74 -11.80 -6.86
C HIS A 227 -13.61 -11.53 -8.09
N HIS A 228 -14.75 -10.84 -7.93
CA HIS A 228 -15.63 -10.45 -9.03
C HIS A 228 -14.91 -9.59 -10.06
N LEU A 229 -14.19 -8.55 -9.62
CA LEU A 229 -13.42 -7.68 -10.51
C LEU A 229 -12.32 -8.46 -11.26
N SER A 230 -11.62 -9.38 -10.59
CA SER A 230 -10.60 -10.22 -11.23
C SER A 230 -11.17 -11.19 -12.25
N GLN A 231 -12.34 -11.74 -12.01
CA GLN A 231 -13.02 -12.66 -12.96
C GLN A 231 -13.52 -11.96 -14.21
N LYS A 232 -13.95 -10.72 -14.08
CA LYS A 232 -14.51 -9.94 -15.19
C LYS A 232 -13.46 -9.34 -16.12
N HIS A 233 -12.27 -9.15 -15.61
CA HIS A 233 -11.13 -8.61 -16.35
C HIS A 233 -10.07 -9.69 -16.51
N ASP A 234 -10.24 -10.57 -17.51
CA ASP A 234 -9.33 -11.69 -17.78
C ASP A 234 -7.87 -11.23 -17.90
N GLY A 235 -6.99 -11.93 -17.18
CA GLY A 235 -5.56 -11.63 -17.16
C GLY A 235 -5.14 -10.56 -16.16
N VAL A 236 -6.07 -9.88 -15.47
CA VAL A 236 -5.73 -8.86 -14.45
C VAL A 236 -5.79 -9.45 -13.06
N THR A 237 -4.67 -9.49 -12.37
CA THR A 237 -4.62 -9.86 -10.96
C THR A 237 -4.93 -8.65 -10.09
N ILE A 238 -6.04 -8.69 -9.34
CA ILE A 238 -6.42 -7.62 -8.41
C ILE A 238 -6.16 -8.05 -6.98
N ARG A 239 -5.37 -7.27 -6.24
CA ARG A 239 -4.99 -7.56 -4.86
C ARG A 239 -5.18 -6.35 -3.95
N LEU A 240 -5.57 -6.58 -2.70
CA LEU A 240 -5.56 -5.58 -1.66
C LEU A 240 -4.12 -5.21 -1.31
N ARG A 241 -3.77 -3.93 -1.42
CA ARG A 241 -2.46 -3.40 -1.04
C ARG A 241 -2.47 -2.79 0.36
N ASN A 242 -3.44 -1.92 0.62
CA ASN A 242 -3.51 -1.15 1.85
C ASN A 242 -4.93 -0.73 2.19
N VAL A 243 -5.21 -0.59 3.50
CA VAL A 243 -6.42 0.02 4.05
C VAL A 243 -5.96 1.06 5.07
N GLU A 244 -6.28 2.33 4.84
CA GLU A 244 -5.83 3.42 5.72
C GLU A 244 -6.96 4.41 6.02
N GLN A 245 -6.98 4.96 7.24
CA GLN A 245 -7.89 6.05 7.57
C GLN A 245 -7.42 7.34 6.90
N SER A 246 -8.36 8.06 6.26
CA SER A 246 -8.08 9.30 5.55
C SER A 246 -9.28 10.25 5.62
N GLY A 247 -9.11 11.40 6.26
CA GLY A 247 -10.04 12.54 6.15
C GLY A 247 -11.50 12.26 6.51
N GLY A 248 -11.77 11.44 7.55
CA GLY A 248 -13.14 11.10 7.96
C GLY A 248 -13.74 9.87 7.26
N GLY A 249 -12.92 9.10 6.55
CA GLY A 249 -13.31 7.85 5.90
C GLY A 249 -12.16 6.86 5.85
N VAL A 250 -12.33 5.80 5.08
CA VAL A 250 -11.31 4.78 4.82
C VAL A 250 -10.98 4.77 3.33
N LYS A 251 -9.70 4.73 3.01
CA LYS A 251 -9.15 4.52 1.68
C LYS A 251 -8.64 3.10 1.56
N VAL A 252 -9.16 2.37 0.59
CA VAL A 252 -8.71 1.03 0.21
C VAL A 252 -7.91 1.15 -1.08
N THR A 253 -6.64 0.77 -1.05
CA THR A 253 -5.77 0.78 -2.23
C THR A 253 -5.65 -0.65 -2.77
N LEU A 254 -6.02 -0.83 -4.02
CA LEU A 254 -5.89 -2.09 -4.74
C LEU A 254 -4.73 -1.99 -5.74
N THR A 255 -4.05 -3.10 -5.98
CA THR A 255 -3.05 -3.24 -7.03
C THR A 255 -3.60 -4.08 -8.17
N LEU A 256 -3.34 -3.64 -9.40
CA LEU A 256 -3.68 -4.35 -10.62
C LEU A 256 -2.38 -4.81 -11.27
N GLY A 257 -2.19 -6.12 -11.40
CA GLY A 257 -1.11 -6.71 -12.18
C GLY A 257 -1.52 -6.76 -13.66
N ASP A 258 -0.56 -6.49 -14.54
CA ASP A 258 -0.71 -6.59 -16.02
C ASP A 258 -1.85 -5.74 -16.64
N ALA A 259 -2.25 -4.65 -15.97
CA ALA A 259 -3.27 -3.74 -16.47
C ALA A 259 -2.66 -2.53 -17.20
N ASP A 260 -3.03 -2.34 -18.44
CA ASP A 260 -2.76 -1.09 -19.16
C ASP A 260 -3.67 0.07 -18.67
N GLY A 261 -3.46 1.27 -19.19
CA GLY A 261 -4.24 2.45 -18.79
C GLY A 261 -5.74 2.35 -19.11
N VAL A 262 -6.13 1.58 -20.12
CA VAL A 262 -7.54 1.38 -20.52
C VAL A 262 -8.21 0.42 -19.56
N VAL A 263 -7.58 -0.70 -19.28
CA VAL A 263 -8.06 -1.71 -18.33
C VAL A 263 -8.12 -1.11 -16.92
N LYS A 264 -7.11 -0.31 -16.52
CA LYS A 264 -7.16 0.44 -15.26
C LYS A 264 -8.43 1.27 -15.13
N ALA A 265 -8.73 2.11 -16.13
CA ALA A 265 -9.89 2.99 -16.11
C ALA A 265 -11.22 2.21 -16.04
N GLN A 266 -11.29 1.05 -16.72
CA GLN A 266 -12.47 0.18 -16.66
C GLN A 266 -12.66 -0.43 -15.27
N VAL A 267 -11.60 -1.01 -14.69
CA VAL A 267 -11.63 -1.60 -13.33
C VAL A 267 -11.96 -0.53 -12.29
N GLU A 268 -11.37 0.66 -12.41
CA GLU A 268 -11.61 1.79 -11.49
C GLU A 268 -13.08 2.25 -11.54
N SER A 269 -13.64 2.40 -12.75
CA SER A 269 -15.05 2.78 -12.94
C SER A 269 -16.00 1.75 -12.35
N GLU A 270 -15.75 0.46 -12.58
CA GLU A 270 -16.59 -0.62 -12.09
C GLU A 270 -16.48 -0.79 -10.57
N ALA A 271 -15.28 -0.75 -10.04
CA ALA A 271 -15.05 -0.79 -8.60
C ALA A 271 -15.74 0.38 -7.88
N ALA A 272 -15.71 1.59 -8.46
CA ALA A 272 -16.43 2.73 -7.94
C ALA A 272 -17.95 2.53 -7.94
N GLN A 273 -18.51 1.92 -8.99
CA GLN A 273 -19.96 1.57 -9.03
C GLN A 273 -20.34 0.57 -7.94
N LEU A 274 -19.52 -0.47 -7.74
CA LEU A 274 -19.77 -1.47 -6.70
C LEU A 274 -19.69 -0.87 -5.30
N VAL A 275 -18.73 0.02 -5.04
CA VAL A 275 -18.65 0.76 -3.78
C VAL A 275 -19.90 1.65 -3.58
N GLN A 276 -20.36 2.35 -4.62
CA GLN A 276 -21.59 3.15 -4.54
C GLN A 276 -22.81 2.29 -4.22
N MET A 277 -22.94 1.09 -4.78
CA MET A 277 -24.01 0.17 -4.44
C MET A 277 -23.94 -0.30 -2.98
N GLN A 278 -22.74 -0.59 -2.46
CA GLN A 278 -22.54 -0.94 -1.06
C GLN A 278 -22.94 0.21 -0.12
N LEU A 279 -22.52 1.43 -0.43
CA LEU A 279 -22.85 2.63 0.36
C LEU A 279 -24.37 2.89 0.36
N LYS A 280 -25.03 2.75 -0.78
CA LYS A 280 -26.48 2.89 -0.87
C LYS A 280 -27.22 1.83 -0.05
N PHE A 281 -26.78 0.58 -0.11
CA PHE A 281 -27.34 -0.48 0.72
C PHE A 281 -27.23 -0.17 2.22
N ARG A 282 -26.06 0.36 2.65
CA ARG A 282 -25.84 0.79 4.04
C ARG A 282 -26.78 1.93 4.46
N GLU A 283 -27.00 2.92 3.58
CA GLU A 283 -27.93 4.03 3.82
C GLU A 283 -29.38 3.53 3.93
N ASP A 284 -29.80 2.64 3.05
CA ASP A 284 -31.14 2.07 3.06
C ASP A 284 -31.38 1.22 4.32
N GLU A 285 -30.39 0.44 4.77
CA GLU A 285 -30.47 -0.35 6.00
C GLU A 285 -30.52 0.57 7.25
N ALA A 286 -29.69 1.61 7.29
CA ALA A 286 -29.71 2.60 8.38
C ALA A 286 -31.06 3.33 8.46
N LEU A 287 -31.65 3.70 7.31
CA LEU A 287 -32.96 4.30 7.24
C LEU A 287 -34.04 3.34 7.73
N ARG A 288 -33.98 2.06 7.35
CA ARG A 288 -34.90 1.02 7.83
C ARG A 288 -34.84 0.87 9.34
N LEU A 289 -33.63 0.77 9.90
CA LEU A 289 -33.44 0.67 11.35
C LEU A 289 -33.94 1.92 12.09
N GLN A 290 -33.78 3.11 11.50
CA GLN A 290 -34.29 4.36 12.05
C GLN A 290 -35.83 4.38 12.08
N ILE A 291 -36.48 3.91 11.02
CA ILE A 291 -37.95 3.78 10.94
C ILE A 291 -38.44 2.77 11.97
N GLU A 292 -37.81 1.60 12.08
CA GLU A 292 -38.16 0.58 13.07
C GLU A 292 -38.04 1.12 14.51
N ASN A 293 -36.92 1.80 14.83
CA ASN A 293 -36.72 2.41 16.15
C ASN A 293 -37.74 3.52 16.44
N THR A 294 -38.09 4.32 15.44
CA THR A 294 -39.09 5.37 15.60
C THR A 294 -40.49 4.77 15.85
N THR A 295 -40.82 3.70 15.10
CA THR A 295 -42.08 2.98 15.27
C THR A 295 -42.18 2.33 16.64
N LEU A 296 -41.10 1.69 17.11
CA LEU A 296 -41.01 1.11 18.44
C LEU A 296 -41.16 2.13 19.54
N LYS A 297 -40.53 3.33 19.41
CA LYS A 297 -40.72 4.44 20.36
C LYS A 297 -42.17 4.92 20.39
N GLN A 298 -42.81 5.10 19.24
CA GLN A 298 -44.23 5.50 19.16
C GLN A 298 -45.17 4.46 19.75
N LEU A 299 -44.93 3.16 19.50
CA LEU A 299 -45.65 2.07 20.12
C LEU A 299 -45.49 2.07 21.65
N HIS A 300 -44.28 2.30 22.13
CA HIS A 300 -43.99 2.36 23.55
C HIS A 300 -44.69 3.58 24.23
N GLU A 301 -44.58 4.75 23.62
CA GLU A 301 -45.30 5.96 24.09
C GLU A 301 -46.82 5.76 24.07
N THR A 302 -47.37 5.13 23.04
CA THR A 302 -48.80 4.85 22.93
C THR A 302 -49.24 3.86 24.01
N THR A 303 -48.45 2.80 24.26
CA THR A 303 -48.70 1.86 25.32
C THR A 303 -48.66 2.49 26.72
N ILE A 304 -47.69 3.33 26.98
CA ILE A 304 -47.61 4.12 28.23
C ILE A 304 -48.83 5.04 28.36
N ARG A 305 -49.26 5.72 27.28
CA ARG A 305 -50.42 6.58 27.29
C ARG A 305 -51.73 5.79 27.58
N MET A 306 -51.89 4.61 26.95
CA MET A 306 -53.03 3.73 27.23
C MET A 306 -53.03 3.25 28.67
N MET A 307 -51.88 2.93 29.25
CA MET A 307 -51.75 2.55 30.67
C MET A 307 -52.10 3.68 31.63
N LEU A 308 -51.71 4.93 31.26
CA LEU A 308 -52.01 6.12 32.07
C LEU A 308 -53.51 6.60 31.96
N THR A 309 -54.18 6.30 30.86
CA THR A 309 -55.58 6.69 30.66
C THR A 309 -56.60 5.66 31.12
N ALA A 310 -56.15 4.42 31.42
CA ALA A 310 -56.97 3.37 31.97
C ALA A 310 -57.22 3.61 33.48
N SER A 311 -58.12 4.50 33.80
CA SER A 311 -58.74 4.61 35.12
C SER A 311 -59.74 3.46 35.26
N ALA A 312 -59.34 2.30 35.71
CA ALA A 312 -60.21 1.20 36.02
C ALA A 312 -59.73 0.40 37.23
N PRO A 313 -60.62 -0.10 38.08
CA PRO A 313 -60.25 -0.89 39.23
C PRO A 313 -59.87 -2.31 38.84
N GLN A 314 -58.75 -2.75 39.33
CA GLN A 314 -58.29 -4.15 39.39
C GLN A 314 -58.37 -4.98 38.07
N ALA A 315 -57.28 -4.96 37.32
CA ALA A 315 -56.97 -6.04 36.43
C ALA A 315 -55.64 -6.66 36.83
N HIS A 316 -55.68 -7.95 37.21
CA HIS A 316 -54.46 -8.74 37.39
C HIS A 316 -53.95 -9.13 36.03
N PHE A 317 -52.82 -8.54 35.61
CA PHE A 317 -52.07 -9.02 34.45
C PHE A 317 -51.03 -10.05 34.90
N TYR A 318 -51.19 -11.28 34.45
CA TYR A 318 -50.17 -12.31 34.51
C TYR A 318 -49.39 -12.26 33.19
N GLY A 319 -48.19 -11.65 33.22
CA GLY A 319 -47.21 -11.60 32.15
C GLY A 319 -45.84 -11.21 32.71
N PRO A 320 -44.77 -11.30 31.95
CA PRO A 320 -43.40 -11.07 32.44
C PRO A 320 -43.11 -9.63 32.87
N VAL A 321 -44.12 -8.74 32.89
CA VAL A 321 -43.99 -7.37 33.39
C VAL A 321 -44.83 -7.21 34.64
N GLY A 322 -44.20 -7.22 35.81
CA GLY A 322 -44.88 -7.00 37.07
C GLY A 322 -45.07 -5.52 37.36
N ILE A 323 -46.32 -5.01 37.38
CA ILE A 323 -46.65 -3.65 37.87
C ILE A 323 -47.09 -3.83 39.33
N ALA A 324 -46.34 -3.29 40.27
CA ALA A 324 -46.76 -3.15 41.67
C ALA A 324 -47.33 -1.76 41.88
N ALA A 325 -48.63 -1.68 42.22
CA ALA A 325 -49.26 -0.42 42.63
C ALA A 325 -49.09 -0.20 44.14
N LEU A 326 -48.48 0.93 44.52
CA LEU A 326 -48.40 1.37 45.92
C LEU A 326 -49.63 2.21 46.29
N PRO A 327 -50.05 2.22 47.57
CA PRO A 327 -51.31 2.83 48.06
C PRO A 327 -51.35 4.38 48.03
N SER A 328 -50.34 5.04 47.50
CA SER A 328 -50.25 6.53 47.49
C SER A 328 -50.27 7.15 46.12
N GLY A 329 -50.79 6.49 45.07
CA GLY A 329 -51.13 7.10 43.79
C GLY A 329 -49.95 7.44 42.87
N SER A 330 -48.77 7.03 43.16
CA SER A 330 -47.60 7.12 42.22
C SER A 330 -47.25 5.71 41.76
N ALA A 331 -47.49 5.47 40.48
CA ALA A 331 -47.07 4.21 39.81
C ALA A 331 -45.58 4.30 39.45
N THR A 332 -44.76 3.48 40.06
CA THR A 332 -43.39 3.30 39.65
C THR A 332 -43.32 2.03 38.76
N VAL A 333 -43.00 2.24 37.50
CA VAL A 333 -42.77 1.13 36.58
C VAL A 333 -41.36 0.59 36.87
N GLN A 334 -41.23 -0.54 37.54
CA GLN A 334 -39.99 -1.28 37.58
C GLN A 334 -39.97 -2.26 36.40
N VAL A 335 -39.16 -1.97 35.41
CA VAL A 335 -38.82 -2.91 34.36
C VAL A 335 -37.82 -3.92 34.95
N ASN A 336 -38.28 -5.13 35.19
CA ASN A 336 -37.42 -6.22 35.61
C ASN A 336 -36.63 -6.74 34.39
N GLN A 337 -35.55 -6.06 34.04
CA GLN A 337 -34.59 -6.51 33.03
C GLN A 337 -33.64 -7.62 33.51
N SER A 338 -33.89 -8.18 34.71
CA SER A 338 -32.89 -9.06 35.35
C SER A 338 -32.94 -10.54 34.92
N ALA A 339 -33.97 -11.00 34.25
CA ALA A 339 -34.08 -12.44 33.93
C ALA A 339 -33.39 -12.82 32.61
N ASP A 340 -33.49 -11.98 31.57
CA ASP A 340 -32.92 -12.29 30.26
C ASP A 340 -31.40 -12.01 30.16
N GLY A 341 -30.92 -10.91 30.75
CA GLY A 341 -29.49 -10.58 30.74
C GLY A 341 -28.63 -11.57 31.52
N ASN A 342 -29.14 -12.08 32.64
CA ASN A 342 -28.42 -13.12 33.40
C ASN A 342 -28.35 -14.45 32.68
N ALA A 343 -29.41 -14.83 31.92
CA ALA A 343 -29.45 -16.05 31.15
C ALA A 343 -28.39 -16.11 30.04
N GLU A 344 -28.23 -15.02 29.31
CA GLU A 344 -27.21 -14.92 28.26
C GLU A 344 -25.79 -14.96 28.84
N LEU A 345 -25.59 -14.30 29.98
CA LEU A 345 -24.29 -14.27 30.67
C LEU A 345 -23.93 -15.66 31.25
N ILE A 346 -24.89 -16.36 31.85
CA ILE A 346 -24.72 -17.72 32.31
C ILE A 346 -24.37 -18.64 31.13
N GLN A 347 -25.07 -18.52 30.03
CA GLN A 347 -24.80 -19.29 28.81
C GLN A 347 -23.40 -19.05 28.22
N PHE A 348 -22.92 -17.82 28.30
CA PHE A 348 -21.57 -17.48 27.90
C PHE A 348 -20.51 -18.13 28.81
N LEU A 349 -20.70 -18.06 30.14
CA LEU A 349 -19.82 -18.70 31.11
C LEU A 349 -19.81 -20.21 31.00
N GLU A 350 -20.97 -20.85 30.77
CA GLU A 350 -21.06 -22.26 30.49
C GLU A 350 -20.28 -22.69 29.27
N LYS A 351 -20.34 -21.89 28.21
CA LYS A 351 -19.58 -22.13 26.99
C LYS A 351 -18.06 -21.97 27.20
N LEU A 352 -17.60 -20.97 27.96
CA LEU A 352 -16.18 -20.85 28.34
C LEU A 352 -15.72 -22.14 29.06
N LEU A 353 -16.53 -22.70 29.93
CA LEU A 353 -16.21 -23.93 30.67
C LEU A 353 -16.14 -25.18 29.77
N THR A 354 -16.75 -25.18 28.59
CA THR A 354 -16.59 -26.32 27.66
C THR A 354 -15.18 -26.40 27.09
N TYR A 355 -14.42 -25.31 27.10
CA TYR A 355 -13.04 -25.24 26.62
C TYR A 355 -12.00 -25.39 27.76
N LYS A 356 -12.26 -26.32 28.70
CA LYS A 356 -11.38 -26.59 29.86
C LYS A 356 -9.93 -26.88 29.54
N ALA A 357 -9.63 -27.36 28.32
CA ALA A 357 -8.27 -27.62 27.88
C ALA A 357 -7.44 -26.32 27.68
N ASP A 358 -8.09 -25.21 27.41
CA ASP A 358 -7.47 -23.90 27.17
C ASP A 358 -7.43 -23.02 28.44
N LEU A 359 -8.00 -23.50 29.57
CA LEU A 359 -8.10 -22.81 30.86
C LEU A 359 -7.24 -23.50 31.91
N SER A 360 -6.56 -22.71 32.75
CA SER A 360 -5.96 -23.26 33.97
C SER A 360 -7.03 -23.68 34.99
N ALA A 361 -6.66 -24.53 35.93
CA ALA A 361 -7.59 -24.97 37.00
C ALA A 361 -8.15 -23.77 37.83
N ALA A 362 -7.33 -22.76 38.09
CA ALA A 362 -7.77 -21.54 38.76
C ALA A 362 -8.77 -20.73 37.94
N GLN A 363 -8.57 -20.65 36.61
CA GLN A 363 -9.45 -19.97 35.68
C GLN A 363 -10.83 -20.64 35.59
N ALA A 364 -10.85 -21.95 35.48
CA ALA A 364 -12.10 -22.71 35.45
C ALA A 364 -12.90 -22.56 36.77
N THR A 365 -12.21 -22.52 37.91
CA THR A 365 -12.85 -22.35 39.24
C THR A 365 -13.49 -20.97 39.39
N GLU A 366 -12.82 -19.89 38.96
CA GLU A 366 -13.38 -18.53 39.05
C GLU A 366 -14.57 -18.33 38.08
N ILE A 367 -14.53 -18.92 36.89
CA ILE A 367 -15.65 -18.89 35.95
C ILE A 367 -16.87 -19.66 36.52
N GLU A 368 -16.66 -20.83 37.12
CA GLU A 368 -17.72 -21.60 37.79
C GLU A 368 -18.31 -20.85 38.97
N ALA A 369 -17.47 -20.16 39.79
CA ALA A 369 -17.91 -19.30 40.88
C ALA A 369 -18.81 -18.15 40.39
N ALA A 370 -18.43 -17.47 39.31
CA ALA A 370 -19.26 -16.43 38.69
C ALA A 370 -20.62 -16.96 38.21
N LYS A 371 -20.61 -18.11 37.54
CA LYS A 371 -21.82 -18.76 37.05
C LYS A 371 -22.79 -19.10 38.18
N VAL A 372 -22.31 -19.76 39.25
CA VAL A 372 -23.09 -20.11 40.45
C VAL A 372 -23.64 -18.87 41.11
N GLU A 373 -22.84 -17.79 41.21
CA GLU A 373 -23.27 -16.55 41.82
C GLU A 373 -24.40 -15.86 41.05
N LEU A 374 -24.33 -15.85 39.71
CA LEU A 374 -25.38 -15.26 38.84
C LEU A 374 -26.71 -16.02 38.92
N GLN A 375 -26.69 -17.27 39.36
CA GLN A 375 -27.90 -18.08 39.52
C GLN A 375 -28.63 -17.80 40.85
N LYS A 376 -28.04 -17.10 41.76
CA LYS A 376 -28.66 -16.75 43.04
C LYS A 376 -29.67 -15.61 42.91
N SER A 377 -30.70 -15.62 43.74
CA SER A 377 -31.71 -14.56 43.81
C SER A 377 -31.12 -13.22 44.35
N SER A 378 -29.97 -13.24 45.03
CA SER A 378 -29.25 -12.11 45.51
C SER A 378 -27.74 -12.37 45.35
N PRO A 379 -27.14 -12.05 44.21
CA PRO A 379 -25.75 -12.33 43.90
C PRO A 379 -24.80 -11.45 44.72
N ASP A 380 -23.69 -12.03 45.19
CA ASP A 380 -22.62 -11.30 45.89
C ASP A 380 -21.75 -10.57 44.86
N LYS A 381 -21.86 -9.24 44.87
CA LYS A 381 -21.16 -8.35 43.95
C LYS A 381 -19.64 -8.41 44.08
N SER A 382 -19.12 -8.77 45.25
CA SER A 382 -17.67 -8.86 45.48
C SER A 382 -17.08 -10.09 44.75
N VAL A 383 -17.84 -11.17 44.68
CA VAL A 383 -17.49 -12.39 43.95
C VAL A 383 -17.55 -12.12 42.45
N LEU A 384 -18.63 -11.51 42.00
CA LEU A 384 -18.81 -11.19 40.58
C LEU A 384 -17.76 -10.19 40.04
N SER A 385 -17.39 -9.17 40.86
CA SER A 385 -16.34 -8.21 40.50
C SER A 385 -14.97 -8.88 40.32
N ARG A 386 -14.61 -9.75 41.26
CA ARG A 386 -13.35 -10.51 41.20
C ARG A 386 -13.30 -11.43 39.98
N SER A 387 -14.38 -12.16 39.75
CA SER A 387 -14.48 -13.05 38.58
C SER A 387 -14.47 -12.30 37.28
N LEU A 388 -15.08 -11.10 37.20
CA LEU A 388 -15.05 -10.24 36.02
C LEU A 388 -13.62 -9.74 35.70
N ASP A 389 -12.92 -9.24 36.71
CA ASP A 389 -11.54 -8.76 36.56
C ASP A 389 -10.64 -9.92 36.10
N PHE A 390 -10.92 -11.12 36.56
CA PHE A 390 -10.20 -12.31 36.16
C PHE A 390 -10.52 -12.73 34.71
N ILE A 391 -11.80 -12.71 34.30
CA ILE A 391 -12.23 -13.01 32.92
C ILE A 391 -11.57 -12.03 31.92
N LYS A 392 -11.42 -10.75 32.29
CA LYS A 392 -10.73 -9.76 31.48
C LYS A 392 -9.26 -10.08 31.21
N THR A 393 -8.63 -10.89 32.03
CA THR A 393 -7.23 -11.33 31.85
C THR A 393 -7.07 -12.54 30.93
N LEU A 394 -8.17 -13.17 30.50
CA LEU A 394 -8.12 -14.33 29.61
C LEU A 394 -7.62 -13.92 28.21
N PRO A 395 -6.86 -14.78 27.52
CA PRO A 395 -6.47 -14.55 26.15
C PRO A 395 -7.69 -14.33 25.23
N LYS A 396 -7.62 -13.37 24.35
CA LYS A 396 -8.71 -13.00 23.42
C LYS A 396 -9.27 -14.19 22.66
N GLU A 397 -8.40 -15.12 22.26
CA GLU A 397 -8.77 -16.34 21.53
C GLU A 397 -9.67 -17.29 22.35
N VAL A 398 -9.45 -17.39 23.65
CA VAL A 398 -10.26 -18.21 24.57
C VAL A 398 -11.66 -17.61 24.73
N LEU A 399 -11.72 -16.29 24.84
CA LEU A 399 -12.96 -15.53 24.99
C LEU A 399 -13.83 -15.59 23.73
N LEU A 400 -13.22 -15.52 22.55
CA LEU A 400 -13.91 -15.68 21.25
C LEU A 400 -14.48 -17.10 21.08
N LYS A 401 -13.80 -18.14 21.53
CA LYS A 401 -14.32 -19.52 21.56
C LYS A 401 -15.56 -19.65 22.43
N GLY A 402 -15.60 -18.97 23.58
CA GLY A 402 -16.76 -18.95 24.49
C GLY A 402 -18.02 -18.30 23.89
N ALA A 403 -17.86 -17.34 22.98
CA ALA A 403 -18.97 -16.66 22.34
C ALA A 403 -19.75 -17.56 21.31
N GLY A 404 -19.21 -18.69 20.86
CA GLY A 404 -19.88 -19.70 20.00
C GLY A 404 -20.42 -19.17 18.67
N LYS A 405 -21.50 -19.76 18.11
CA LYS A 405 -22.16 -19.31 16.87
C LYS A 405 -22.68 -17.86 16.93
N VAL A 406 -22.87 -17.32 18.12
CA VAL A 406 -23.11 -15.89 18.33
C VAL A 406 -21.83 -15.11 18.11
N GLY A 407 -20.64 -15.67 18.43
CA GLY A 407 -19.32 -15.08 18.21
C GLY A 407 -18.88 -14.98 16.74
N GLU A 408 -19.45 -15.76 15.83
CA GLU A 408 -19.26 -15.56 14.38
C GLU A 408 -20.00 -14.31 13.87
N ARG A 409 -20.92 -13.75 14.65
CA ARG A 409 -21.63 -12.49 14.37
C ARG A 409 -21.23 -11.34 15.29
N LEU A 410 -20.50 -11.61 16.37
CA LEU A 410 -20.04 -10.60 17.33
C LEU A 410 -18.66 -10.10 16.92
N ALA A 411 -18.60 -8.92 16.30
CA ALA A 411 -17.41 -8.13 16.15
C ALA A 411 -16.83 -7.75 17.53
N GLU A 412 -15.55 -7.33 17.56
CA GLU A 412 -14.82 -6.91 18.79
C GLU A 412 -15.60 -5.94 19.71
N ALA A 413 -16.52 -5.17 19.16
CA ALA A 413 -17.38 -4.24 19.89
C ALA A 413 -18.42 -4.93 20.80
N ASP A 414 -18.93 -6.10 20.44
CA ASP A 414 -19.98 -6.79 21.21
C ASP A 414 -19.41 -7.55 22.41
N TYR A 415 -18.16 -7.99 22.33
CA TYR A 415 -17.45 -8.60 23.44
C TYR A 415 -17.16 -7.58 24.58
N SER A 416 -16.67 -6.40 24.22
CA SER A 416 -16.50 -5.28 25.14
C SER A 416 -17.84 -4.90 25.79
N ASN A 417 -18.91 -4.87 25.01
CA ASN A 417 -20.27 -4.58 25.47
C ASN A 417 -20.79 -5.62 26.49
N LEU A 418 -20.48 -6.92 26.31
CA LEU A 418 -20.89 -7.98 27.23
C LEU A 418 -20.16 -7.90 28.57
N LEU A 419 -18.86 -7.56 28.56
CA LEU A 419 -18.07 -7.30 29.76
C LEU A 419 -18.48 -5.99 30.45
N ASP A 420 -18.86 -4.97 29.67
CA ASP A 420 -19.36 -3.71 30.20
C ASP A 420 -20.75 -3.88 30.82
N GLN A 421 -21.65 -4.70 30.26
CA GLN A 421 -22.94 -5.05 30.87
C GLN A 421 -22.75 -5.80 32.20
N LEU A 422 -21.80 -6.73 32.28
CA LEU A 422 -21.46 -7.38 33.55
C LEU A 422 -20.91 -6.38 34.56
N GLY A 423 -20.04 -5.46 34.12
CA GLY A 423 -19.50 -4.38 34.94
C GLY A 423 -20.58 -3.40 35.41
N GLU A 424 -21.57 -3.09 34.59
CA GLU A 424 -22.72 -2.24 34.98
C GLU A 424 -23.65 -2.95 35.98
N PHE A 425 -23.92 -4.24 35.76
CA PHE A 425 -24.72 -5.04 36.69
C PHE A 425 -24.09 -5.05 38.10
N ILE A 426 -22.75 -5.19 38.20
CA ILE A 426 -22.01 -5.18 39.47
C ILE A 426 -22.02 -3.80 40.14
N ARG A 427 -22.02 -2.71 39.36
CA ARG A 427 -21.94 -1.33 39.86
C ARG A 427 -23.28 -0.72 40.30
N ARG A 428 -24.42 -1.30 39.92
CA ARG A 428 -25.76 -0.73 40.28
C ARG A 428 -25.98 -0.81 41.77
N PRO A 429 -26.37 0.32 42.45
CA PRO A 429 -26.84 0.27 43.81
C PRO A 429 -28.19 -0.47 43.89
N HIS A 430 -28.45 -1.18 45.02
CA HIS A 430 -29.71 -1.88 45.29
C HIS A 430 -30.87 -0.90 45.45
#